data_dc1b27bb9f5e95855d68890c77b6fcaf
#
_entry.id   dc1b27bb9f5e95855d68890c77b6fcaf
#
_cell.length_a   1.000
_cell.length_b   1.000
_cell.length_c   1.000
_cell.angle_alpha   90.00
_cell.angle_beta   90.00
_cell.angle_gamma   90.00
#
_symmetry.space_group_name_H-M   'P 1'
#
loop_
_entity.id
_entity.type
_entity.pdbx_description
1 polymer ?
#
loop_
_entity_poly.entity_id
_entity_poly.type
_entity_poly.pdbx_seq_one_letter_code
_entity_poly.pdbx_strand_id
1 'polypeptide(L)'
;MNALAVPADIPIPTCSRCHAEYIDAETATALEGALREAYRGALQLRARQAIDVVTQHISQRQLEQLLGLSQGYLSRLRAGAGNPSPELVSHLALIAHDPVARLQELERYWAHPDGLSGDTAAPLGYLR
;
A
#
# COMPACT_ATOMS: atom_id res chain seq x y z
N MET A 1 0.34 -9.66 1.20
CA MET A 1 -0.21 -9.96 2.54
C MET A 1 -0.73 -11.38 2.53
N ASN A 2 -0.24 -12.19 3.45
CA ASN A 2 -0.57 -13.61 3.44
C ASN A 2 -1.82 -13.95 4.25
N ALA A 3 -2.17 -13.13 5.20
CA ALA A 3 -3.35 -13.36 6.04
C ALA A 3 -3.90 -12.04 6.57
N LEU A 4 -5.21 -11.96 6.61
CA LEU A 4 -5.93 -10.85 7.22
C LEU A 4 -6.78 -11.41 8.36
N ALA A 5 -6.73 -10.72 9.51
CA ALA A 5 -7.55 -11.10 10.65
C ALA A 5 -8.98 -10.61 10.44
N VAL A 6 -9.93 -11.50 10.62
CA VAL A 6 -11.35 -11.19 10.59
C VAL A 6 -11.87 -11.23 12.03
N PRO A 7 -12.74 -10.29 12.44
CA PRO A 7 -13.30 -10.31 13.78
C PRO A 7 -13.99 -11.64 14.10
N ALA A 8 -13.69 -12.18 15.27
CA ALA A 8 -14.25 -13.47 15.69
C ALA A 8 -15.73 -13.37 16.08
N ASP A 9 -16.26 -12.16 16.17
CA ASP A 9 -17.65 -11.91 16.56
C ASP A 9 -18.63 -11.98 15.40
N ILE A 10 -18.16 -12.24 14.18
CA ILE A 10 -19.07 -12.45 13.05
C ILE A 10 -19.64 -13.88 13.14
N PRO A 11 -20.94 -14.03 13.38
CA PRO A 11 -21.53 -15.36 13.50
C PRO A 11 -21.61 -16.05 12.15
N ILE A 12 -21.28 -17.33 12.15
CA ILE A 12 -21.41 -18.18 10.96
C ILE A 12 -22.58 -19.13 11.19
N PRO A 13 -23.61 -19.11 10.34
CA PRO A 13 -24.76 -20.02 10.51
C PRO A 13 -24.35 -21.47 10.45
N THR A 14 -25.02 -22.28 11.27
CA THR A 14 -24.75 -23.70 11.35
C THR A 14 -26.04 -24.48 11.06
N CYS A 15 -25.95 -25.53 10.25
CA CYS A 15 -27.10 -26.36 9.94
C CYS A 15 -27.56 -27.10 11.19
N SER A 16 -28.86 -27.05 11.49
CA SER A 16 -29.43 -27.72 12.66
C SER A 16 -29.44 -29.26 12.56
N ARG A 17 -29.30 -29.80 11.35
CA ARG A 17 -29.31 -31.23 11.12
C ARG A 17 -27.92 -31.85 11.12
N CYS A 18 -27.01 -31.32 10.34
CA CYS A 18 -25.69 -31.90 10.15
C CYS A 18 -24.59 -31.11 10.86
N HIS A 19 -24.92 -29.98 11.48
CA HIS A 19 -23.99 -29.09 12.16
C HIS A 19 -22.90 -28.51 11.24
N ALA A 20 -23.09 -28.54 9.91
CA ALA A 20 -22.19 -27.93 8.98
C ALA A 20 -22.34 -26.42 9.00
N GLU A 21 -21.23 -25.71 8.98
CA GLU A 21 -21.22 -24.26 8.82
C GLU A 21 -21.50 -23.91 7.37
N TYR A 22 -22.27 -22.86 7.15
CA TYR A 22 -22.55 -22.36 5.82
C TYR A 22 -22.54 -20.84 5.81
N ILE A 23 -22.43 -20.25 4.63
CA ILE A 23 -22.41 -18.79 4.47
C ILE A 23 -23.66 -18.39 3.67
N ASP A 24 -24.57 -17.69 4.34
CA ASP A 24 -25.72 -17.07 3.67
C ASP A 24 -25.34 -15.67 3.16
N ALA A 25 -26.28 -15.01 2.46
CA ALA A 25 -26.02 -13.70 1.86
C ALA A 25 -25.68 -12.64 2.92
N GLU A 26 -26.32 -12.68 4.08
CA GLU A 26 -26.06 -11.73 5.15
C GLU A 26 -24.68 -11.95 5.76
N THR A 27 -24.31 -13.19 6.03
CA THR A 27 -22.99 -13.54 6.53
C THR A 27 -21.90 -13.19 5.52
N ALA A 28 -22.14 -13.48 4.24
CA ALA A 28 -21.18 -13.12 3.18
C ALA A 28 -20.92 -11.61 3.13
N THR A 29 -21.97 -10.80 3.25
CA THR A 29 -21.84 -9.35 3.28
C THR A 29 -21.04 -8.88 4.50
N ALA A 30 -21.31 -9.45 5.67
CA ALA A 30 -20.59 -9.11 6.88
C ALA A 30 -19.10 -9.49 6.79
N LEU A 31 -18.79 -10.68 6.27
CA LEU A 31 -17.42 -11.13 6.09
C LEU A 31 -16.67 -10.26 5.06
N GLU A 32 -17.33 -9.94 3.97
CA GLU A 32 -16.76 -9.07 2.92
C GLU A 32 -16.42 -7.70 3.47
N GLY A 33 -17.32 -7.10 4.25
CA GLY A 33 -17.09 -5.83 4.89
C GLY A 33 -15.92 -5.88 5.88
N ALA A 34 -15.85 -6.94 6.69
CA ALA A 34 -14.76 -7.12 7.65
C ALA A 34 -13.42 -7.32 6.95
N LEU A 35 -13.39 -8.09 5.87
CA LEU A 35 -12.16 -8.29 5.08
C LEU A 35 -11.69 -7.00 4.44
N ARG A 36 -12.63 -6.22 3.90
CA ARG A 36 -12.31 -4.92 3.27
C ARG A 36 -11.68 -3.98 4.30
N GLU A 37 -12.26 -3.92 5.49
CA GLU A 37 -11.74 -3.06 6.57
C GLU A 37 -10.38 -3.55 7.05
N ALA A 38 -10.19 -4.85 7.21
CA ALA A 38 -8.91 -5.44 7.60
C ALA A 38 -7.82 -5.15 6.55
N TYR A 39 -8.16 -5.25 5.27
CA TYR A 39 -7.24 -4.97 4.18
C TYR A 39 -6.84 -3.50 4.17
N ARG A 40 -7.81 -2.60 4.33
CA ARG A 40 -7.56 -1.17 4.41
C ARG A 40 -6.61 -0.84 5.55
N GLY A 41 -6.87 -1.39 6.74
CA GLY A 41 -6.01 -1.19 7.91
C GLY A 41 -4.60 -1.72 7.69
N ALA A 42 -4.46 -2.87 7.03
CA ALA A 42 -3.16 -3.43 6.72
C ALA A 42 -2.37 -2.55 5.73
N LEU A 43 -3.03 -2.00 4.72
CA LEU A 43 -2.39 -1.07 3.78
C LEU A 43 -1.94 0.21 4.49
N GLN A 44 -2.79 0.77 5.36
CA GLN A 44 -2.44 1.96 6.13
C GLN A 44 -1.23 1.71 7.03
N LEU A 45 -1.19 0.58 7.71
CA LEU A 45 -0.07 0.22 8.57
C LEU A 45 1.23 0.09 7.78
N ARG A 46 1.19 -0.61 6.66
CA ARG A 46 2.37 -0.79 5.81
C ARG A 46 2.84 0.55 5.24
N ALA A 47 1.92 1.41 4.85
CA ALA A 47 2.25 2.76 4.38
C ALA A 47 2.97 3.56 5.46
N ARG A 48 2.45 3.56 6.68
CA ARG A 48 3.08 4.29 7.80
C ARG A 48 4.48 3.76 8.10
N GLN A 49 4.63 2.44 8.13
CA GLN A 49 5.94 1.83 8.38
C GLN A 49 6.97 2.24 7.32
N ALA A 50 6.56 2.21 6.06
CA ALA A 50 7.44 2.60 4.96
C ALA A 50 7.78 4.10 5.01
N ILE A 51 6.78 4.95 5.27
CA ILE A 51 7.00 6.39 5.39
C ILE A 51 7.97 6.68 6.53
N ASP A 52 7.83 6.02 7.67
CA ASP A 52 8.72 6.23 8.81
C ASP A 52 10.17 5.88 8.48
N VAL A 53 10.40 4.81 7.71
CA VAL A 53 11.74 4.45 7.26
C VAL A 53 12.29 5.48 6.29
N VAL A 54 11.52 5.85 5.28
CA VAL A 54 11.99 6.73 4.21
C VAL A 54 12.24 8.15 4.70
N THR A 55 11.40 8.63 5.62
CA THR A 55 11.55 10.00 6.14
C THR A 55 12.71 10.17 7.11
N GLN A 56 13.45 9.12 7.41
CA GLN A 56 14.75 9.23 8.06
C GLN A 56 15.83 9.77 7.10
N HIS A 57 15.59 9.71 5.80
CA HIS A 57 16.56 10.07 4.77
C HIS A 57 16.16 11.30 3.96
N ILE A 58 14.87 11.64 3.94
CA ILE A 58 14.32 12.73 3.13
C ILE A 58 13.13 13.31 3.89
N SER A 59 12.84 14.59 3.69
CA SER A 59 11.67 15.18 4.31
C SER A 59 10.39 14.62 3.70
N GLN A 60 9.32 14.63 4.50
CA GLN A 60 8.03 14.16 4.05
C GLN A 60 7.53 14.94 2.83
N ARG A 61 7.76 16.24 2.82
CA ARG A 61 7.38 17.11 1.70
C ARG A 61 8.16 16.77 0.43
N GLN A 62 9.46 16.51 0.55
CA GLN A 62 10.27 16.09 -0.59
C GLN A 62 9.82 14.74 -1.14
N LEU A 63 9.45 13.82 -0.26
CA LEU A 63 8.92 12.52 -0.69
C LEU A 63 7.60 12.68 -1.45
N GLU A 64 6.71 13.55 -0.97
CA GLU A 64 5.48 13.87 -1.68
C GLU A 64 5.77 14.40 -3.09
N GLN A 65 6.75 15.30 -3.20
CA GLN A 65 7.13 15.85 -4.50
C GLN A 65 7.69 14.79 -5.45
N LEU A 66 8.54 13.91 -4.96
CA LEU A 66 9.12 12.84 -5.77
C LEU A 66 8.07 11.85 -6.26
N LEU A 67 7.06 11.60 -5.46
CA LEU A 67 5.99 10.65 -5.81
C LEU A 67 4.80 11.30 -6.51
N GLY A 68 4.83 12.62 -6.71
CA GLY A 68 3.73 13.32 -7.35
C GLY A 68 2.48 13.40 -6.49
N LEU A 69 2.62 13.36 -5.18
CA LEU A 69 1.52 13.43 -4.23
C LEU A 69 1.20 14.87 -3.85
N SER A 70 -0.05 15.11 -3.49
CA SER A 70 -0.47 16.42 -3.00
C SER A 70 0.15 16.74 -1.65
N GLN A 71 0.31 18.03 -1.37
CA GLN A 71 0.86 18.49 -0.10
C GLN A 71 0.00 18.00 1.06
N GLY A 72 0.66 17.42 2.06
CA GLY A 72 -0.01 16.92 3.26
C GLY A 72 -0.59 15.51 3.12
N TYR A 73 -0.49 14.89 1.94
CA TYR A 73 -1.02 13.54 1.74
C TYR A 73 -0.40 12.53 2.70
N LEU A 74 0.92 12.54 2.82
CA LEU A 74 1.63 11.59 3.70
C LEU A 74 1.32 11.85 5.17
N SER A 75 1.13 13.11 5.56
CA SER A 75 0.70 13.44 6.93
C SER A 75 -0.65 12.82 7.24
N ARG A 76 -1.58 12.90 6.30
CA ARG A 76 -2.91 12.29 6.48
C ARG A 76 -2.83 10.78 6.57
N LEU A 77 -2.00 10.14 5.75
CA LEU A 77 -1.80 8.69 5.85
C LEU A 77 -1.22 8.29 7.19
N ARG A 78 -0.24 9.03 7.69
CA ARG A 78 0.36 8.75 9.00
C ARG A 78 -0.63 8.92 10.14
N ALA A 79 -1.59 9.81 9.98
CA ALA A 79 -2.66 10.02 10.95
C ALA A 79 -3.78 8.97 10.84
N GLY A 80 -3.69 8.06 9.89
CA GLY A 80 -4.70 7.02 9.70
C GLY A 80 -5.86 7.44 8.83
N ALA A 81 -5.76 8.58 8.15
CA ALA A 81 -6.81 9.05 7.25
C ALA A 81 -6.53 8.60 5.81
N GLY A 82 -7.59 8.39 5.06
CA GLY A 82 -7.49 8.03 3.66
C GLY A 82 -7.27 6.54 3.42
N ASN A 83 -7.30 6.19 2.16
CA ASN A 83 -7.16 4.81 1.70
C ASN A 83 -6.03 4.74 0.70
N PRO A 84 -4.81 4.41 1.14
CA PRO A 84 -3.70 4.30 0.21
C PRO A 84 -3.93 3.13 -0.75
N SER A 85 -3.61 3.33 -2.03
CA SER A 85 -3.72 2.27 -3.01
C SER A 85 -2.63 1.22 -2.79
N PRO A 86 -2.88 -0.04 -3.18
CA PRO A 86 -1.82 -1.05 -3.13
C PRO A 86 -0.57 -0.65 -3.93
N GLU A 87 -0.75 0.06 -5.05
CA GLU A 87 0.36 0.55 -5.87
C GLU A 87 1.23 1.52 -5.09
N LEU A 88 0.61 2.49 -4.41
CA LEU A 88 1.37 3.45 -3.61
C LEU A 88 2.10 2.76 -2.46
N VAL A 89 1.42 1.85 -1.78
CA VAL A 89 2.04 1.09 -0.68
C VAL A 89 3.22 0.29 -1.19
N SER A 90 3.10 -0.33 -2.35
CA SER A 90 4.18 -1.09 -2.98
C SER A 90 5.37 -0.18 -3.32
N HIS A 91 5.12 0.99 -3.87
CA HIS A 91 6.18 1.95 -4.17
C HIS A 91 6.91 2.40 -2.91
N LEU A 92 6.16 2.73 -1.87
CA LEU A 92 6.74 3.12 -0.58
C LEU A 92 7.57 1.98 0.02
N ALA A 93 7.08 0.76 -0.07
CA ALA A 93 7.80 -0.41 0.45
C ALA A 93 9.11 -0.66 -0.31
N LEU A 94 9.09 -0.51 -1.64
CA LEU A 94 10.30 -0.64 -2.44
C LEU A 94 11.35 0.42 -2.08
N ILE A 95 10.91 1.67 -1.90
CA ILE A 95 11.81 2.73 -1.48
C ILE A 95 12.35 2.44 -0.08
N ALA A 96 11.50 1.99 0.84
CA ALA A 96 11.90 1.70 2.21
C ALA A 96 12.89 0.55 2.32
N HIS A 97 12.91 -0.36 1.33
CA HIS A 97 13.84 -1.48 1.31
C HIS A 97 15.29 -1.02 1.17
N ASP A 98 15.54 0.01 0.38
CA ASP A 98 16.86 0.63 0.20
C ASP A 98 16.68 2.12 -0.10
N PRO A 99 16.40 2.93 0.96
CA PRO A 99 15.99 4.32 0.74
C PRO A 99 17.01 5.15 -0.01
N VAL A 100 18.30 5.01 0.31
CA VAL A 100 19.34 5.84 -0.31
C VAL A 100 19.40 5.58 -1.82
N ALA A 101 19.46 4.31 -2.22
CA ALA A 101 19.56 3.96 -3.63
C ALA A 101 18.28 4.32 -4.39
N ARG A 102 17.12 4.01 -3.82
CA ARG A 102 15.84 4.27 -4.49
C ARG A 102 15.56 5.76 -4.63
N LEU A 103 15.85 6.55 -3.62
CA LEU A 103 15.65 8.00 -3.70
C LEU A 103 16.59 8.61 -4.74
N GLN A 104 17.83 8.17 -4.83
CA GLN A 104 18.75 8.64 -5.85
C GLN A 104 18.27 8.30 -7.26
N GLU A 105 17.71 7.10 -7.44
CA GLU A 105 17.15 6.71 -8.74
C GLU A 105 15.97 7.60 -9.14
N LEU A 106 15.08 7.90 -8.20
CA LEU A 106 13.94 8.78 -8.46
C LEU A 106 14.40 10.20 -8.82
N GLU A 107 15.37 10.73 -8.08
CA GLU A 107 15.90 12.06 -8.38
C GLU A 107 16.51 12.10 -9.77
N ARG A 108 17.28 11.09 -10.15
CA ARG A 108 17.86 11.02 -11.49
C ARG A 108 16.81 10.90 -12.57
N TYR A 109 15.77 10.11 -12.32
CA TYR A 109 14.67 9.95 -13.26
C TYR A 109 13.99 11.28 -13.54
N TRP A 110 13.64 12.02 -12.49
CA TRP A 110 12.94 13.30 -12.66
C TRP A 110 13.83 14.44 -13.12
N ALA A 111 15.14 14.27 -13.05
CA ALA A 111 16.09 15.28 -13.57
C ALA A 111 16.15 15.27 -15.11
N HIS A 112 15.68 14.23 -15.77
CA HIS A 112 15.64 14.16 -17.23
C HIS A 112 14.33 14.74 -17.75
N PRO A 113 14.38 15.68 -18.72
CA PRO A 113 13.17 16.36 -19.23
C PRO A 113 12.16 15.40 -19.85
N ASP A 114 12.61 14.33 -20.47
CA ASP A 114 11.77 13.33 -21.11
C ASP A 114 11.47 12.12 -20.23
N GLY A 115 12.00 12.08 -19.04
CA GLY A 115 11.81 10.98 -18.11
C GLY A 115 12.57 9.70 -18.48
N LEU A 116 12.90 9.52 -19.75
CA LEU A 116 13.61 8.34 -20.24
C LEU A 116 14.77 8.80 -21.12
N SER A 117 15.98 8.73 -20.61
CA SER A 117 17.15 9.05 -21.44
C SER A 117 17.48 7.86 -22.34
N GLY A 118 18.17 8.15 -23.46
CA GLY A 118 18.49 7.14 -24.44
C GLY A 118 19.33 6.00 -23.91
N ASP A 119 20.24 6.28 -23.01
CA ASP A 119 21.13 5.28 -22.43
C ASP A 119 20.44 4.34 -21.47
N THR A 120 19.27 4.71 -20.94
CA THR A 120 18.51 3.84 -20.06
C THR A 120 17.48 3.01 -20.79
N ALA A 121 17.23 3.29 -22.04
CA ALA A 121 16.19 2.62 -22.80
C ALA A 121 16.50 1.13 -23.02
N ALA A 122 17.75 0.78 -23.26
CA ALA A 122 18.14 -0.58 -23.56
C ALA A 122 17.81 -1.58 -22.43
N PRO A 123 18.17 -1.30 -21.17
CA PRO A 123 17.83 -2.25 -20.11
C PRO A 123 16.34 -2.30 -19.80
N LEU A 124 15.57 -1.29 -20.14
CA LEU A 124 14.14 -1.28 -19.87
C LEU A 124 13.32 -2.06 -20.89
N GLY A 125 13.95 -2.50 -21.97
CA GLY A 125 13.25 -3.23 -23.01
C GLY A 125 12.59 -4.50 -22.52
N TYR A 126 13.13 -5.14 -21.53
CA TYR A 126 12.61 -6.39 -20.98
C TYR A 126 11.41 -6.22 -20.04
N LEU A 127 11.09 -5.02 -19.66
CA LEU A 127 10.00 -4.76 -18.71
C LEU A 127 8.61 -4.79 -19.33
N ARG A 128 8.49 -5.14 -20.56
CA ARG A 128 7.20 -5.18 -21.26
C ARG A 128 6.48 -6.48 -21.07
#